data_1bde97ca551fd898684d4cd606b7477c
#
_entry.id   1bde97ca551fd898684d4cd606b7477c
#
_cell.length_a   1.000
_cell.length_b   1.000
_cell.length_c   1.000
_cell.angle_alpha   90.00
_cell.angle_beta   90.00
_cell.angle_gamma   90.00
#
_symmetry.space_group_name_H-M   'P 1'
#
loop_
_entity.id
_entity.type
_entity.pdbx_description
1 polymer ?
#
loop_
_entity_poly.entity_id
_entity_poly.type
_entity_poly.pdbx_seq_one_letter_code
_entity_poly.pdbx_strand_id
1 'polypeptide(L)'
;MIAKLIIEGKEFPIEIQDSELQKLVASKKKTGYERVELGESFYSVGADNSIFAPIDDHFLEYGVYYDTANYYSSQTVAENNARADELMRQLRRFAVEHRENEIDWNDDSRKYLIYNEGNTNNLKIDYCFRTRHPGCIYFDTPEAAKLAIETFKDELIWYFTEYKDSL
;
A
#
# COMPACT_ATOMS: atom_id res chain seq x y z
N MET A 1 -11.69 13.72 32.77
CA MET A 1 -10.23 13.78 32.45
C MET A 1 -9.87 15.22 32.11
N ILE A 2 -8.72 15.72 32.62
CA ILE A 2 -8.24 17.06 32.23
C ILE A 2 -7.27 16.88 31.06
N ALA A 3 -7.62 17.47 29.95
CA ALA A 3 -6.76 17.54 28.77
C ALA A 3 -6.16 18.94 28.59
N LYS A 4 -5.13 19.10 27.81
CA LYS A 4 -4.52 20.39 27.51
C LYS A 4 -4.78 20.72 26.03
N LEU A 5 -5.37 21.87 25.78
CA LEU A 5 -5.50 22.44 24.45
C LEU A 5 -4.34 23.43 24.22
N ILE A 6 -3.60 23.29 23.14
CA ILE A 6 -2.51 24.21 22.79
C ILE A 6 -2.96 25.08 21.63
N ILE A 7 -3.08 26.38 21.86
CA ILE A 7 -3.38 27.38 20.83
C ILE A 7 -2.25 28.42 20.83
N GLU A 8 -1.61 28.61 19.71
CA GLU A 8 -0.50 29.58 19.54
C GLU A 8 0.60 29.44 20.62
N GLY A 9 0.90 28.21 21.02
CA GLY A 9 1.92 27.91 22.02
C GLY A 9 1.50 28.13 23.48
N LYS A 10 0.24 28.50 23.72
CA LYS A 10 -0.34 28.63 25.09
C LYS A 10 -1.17 27.40 25.41
N GLU A 11 -0.96 26.88 26.63
CA GLU A 11 -1.70 25.74 27.17
C GLU A 11 -2.97 26.21 27.90
N PHE A 12 -4.10 25.63 27.56
CA PHE A 12 -5.39 25.83 28.22
C PHE A 12 -5.87 24.50 28.79
N PRO A 13 -6.11 24.37 30.09
CA PRO A 13 -6.73 23.18 30.66
C PRO A 13 -8.18 23.12 30.20
N ILE A 14 -8.59 21.98 29.62
CA ILE A 14 -9.98 21.71 29.25
C ILE A 14 -10.45 20.45 29.98
N GLU A 15 -11.66 20.48 30.51
CA GLU A 15 -12.30 19.32 31.09
C GLU A 15 -13.12 18.62 30.01
N ILE A 16 -12.69 17.42 29.63
CA ILE A 16 -13.40 16.63 28.62
C ILE A 16 -14.11 15.48 29.33
N GLN A 17 -15.40 15.33 29.09
CA GLN A 17 -16.16 14.19 29.59
C GLN A 17 -15.72 12.91 28.86
N ASP A 18 -15.62 11.80 29.60
CA ASP A 18 -15.19 10.51 29.04
C ASP A 18 -16.08 10.06 27.86
N SER A 19 -17.38 10.41 27.89
CA SER A 19 -18.32 10.15 26.78
C SER A 19 -17.99 10.93 25.51
N GLU A 20 -17.44 12.13 25.59
CA GLU A 20 -17.02 12.95 24.44
C GLU A 20 -15.69 12.46 23.86
N LEU A 21 -14.76 12.06 24.73
CA LEU A 21 -13.54 11.37 24.32
C LEU A 21 -13.83 10.06 23.59
N GLN A 22 -14.74 9.23 24.10
CA GLN A 22 -15.14 8.00 23.44
C GLN A 22 -15.79 8.27 22.08
N LYS A 23 -16.57 9.33 21.92
CA LYS A 23 -17.14 9.74 20.63
C LYS A 23 -16.05 10.20 19.65
N LEU A 24 -15.07 10.97 20.11
CA LEU A 24 -13.93 11.42 19.28
C LEU A 24 -13.05 10.25 18.84
N VAL A 25 -12.79 9.30 19.72
CA VAL A 25 -12.03 8.07 19.41
C VAL A 25 -12.85 7.16 18.48
N ALA A 26 -14.15 6.97 18.76
CA ALA A 26 -15.05 6.15 17.93
C ALA A 26 -15.33 6.77 16.55
N SER A 27 -15.17 8.09 16.36
CA SER A 27 -15.35 8.75 15.07
C SER A 27 -14.15 8.59 14.13
N LYS A 28 -13.00 8.13 14.63
CA LYS A 28 -11.84 7.91 13.78
C LYS A 28 -12.07 6.64 12.95
N LYS A 29 -12.24 6.81 11.65
CA LYS A 29 -12.40 5.68 10.73
C LYS A 29 -11.18 4.75 10.88
N LYS A 30 -11.43 3.47 11.15
CA LYS A 30 -10.37 2.47 11.18
C LYS A 30 -9.86 2.26 9.76
N THR A 31 -8.56 2.28 9.59
CA THR A 31 -7.90 2.10 8.29
C THR A 31 -7.28 0.72 8.13
N GLY A 32 -7.02 0.03 9.22
CA GLY A 32 -6.32 -1.25 9.25
C GLY A 32 -4.83 -1.13 9.58
N TYR A 33 -4.34 0.10 9.77
CA TYR A 33 -2.94 0.39 10.12
C TYR A 33 -2.77 0.94 11.54
N GLU A 34 -3.83 1.00 12.33
CA GLU A 34 -3.75 1.45 13.70
C GLU A 34 -2.94 0.46 14.54
N ARG A 35 -2.21 0.98 15.53
CA ARG A 35 -1.61 0.11 16.53
C ARG A 35 -2.72 -0.52 17.38
N VAL A 36 -2.66 -1.83 17.58
CA VAL A 36 -3.61 -2.56 18.44
C VAL A 36 -3.34 -2.27 19.92
N GLU A 37 -4.28 -2.62 20.78
CA GLU A 37 -4.08 -2.52 22.22
C GLU A 37 -3.11 -3.60 22.74
N LEU A 38 -2.50 -3.33 23.89
CA LEU A 38 -1.58 -4.29 24.52
C LEU A 38 -2.27 -5.64 24.77
N GLY A 39 -1.68 -6.70 24.25
CA GLY A 39 -2.20 -8.07 24.36
C GLY A 39 -3.13 -8.48 23.22
N GLU A 40 -3.42 -7.60 22.27
CA GLU A 40 -4.13 -7.95 21.04
C GLU A 40 -3.16 -8.38 19.92
N SER A 41 -3.68 -9.15 18.97
CA SER A 41 -2.90 -9.57 17.81
C SER A 41 -2.89 -8.49 16.73
N PHE A 42 -1.73 -8.25 16.15
CA PHE A 42 -1.58 -7.53 14.89
C PHE A 42 -1.17 -8.50 13.77
N TYR A 43 -1.20 -8.04 12.52
CA TYR A 43 -0.81 -8.84 11.37
C TYR A 43 0.43 -8.24 10.71
N SER A 44 1.30 -9.11 10.22
CA SER A 44 2.49 -8.71 9.46
C SER A 44 2.74 -9.66 8.31
N VAL A 45 3.38 -9.18 7.26
CA VAL A 45 3.68 -9.95 6.04
C VAL A 45 5.11 -10.46 6.11
N GLY A 46 5.28 -11.78 5.96
CA GLY A 46 6.58 -12.43 5.88
C GLY A 46 7.26 -12.28 4.50
N ALA A 47 8.50 -12.67 4.43
CA ALA A 47 9.29 -12.62 3.19
C ALA A 47 8.74 -13.54 2.08
N ASP A 48 7.99 -14.57 2.45
CA ASP A 48 7.30 -15.53 1.58
C ASP A 48 5.82 -15.19 1.34
N ASN A 49 5.41 -13.96 1.71
CA ASN A 49 4.03 -13.45 1.73
C ASN A 49 3.09 -14.15 2.73
N SER A 50 3.59 -15.01 3.61
CA SER A 50 2.78 -15.55 4.70
C SER A 50 2.34 -14.43 5.66
N ILE A 51 1.12 -14.56 6.19
CA ILE A 51 0.61 -13.62 7.19
C ILE A 51 0.88 -14.20 8.57
N PHE A 52 1.57 -13.44 9.40
CA PHE A 52 1.80 -13.74 10.81
C PHE A 52 0.86 -12.91 11.68
N ALA A 53 0.43 -13.46 12.80
CA ALA A 53 -0.46 -12.81 13.75
C ALA A 53 0.13 -12.84 15.19
N PRO A 54 1.25 -12.15 15.45
CA PRO A 54 1.82 -12.06 16.79
C PRO A 54 0.94 -11.20 17.71
N ILE A 55 1.10 -11.41 19.02
CA ILE A 55 0.46 -10.58 20.04
C ILE A 55 1.37 -9.37 20.32
N ASP A 56 0.81 -8.15 20.27
CA ASP A 56 1.55 -6.94 20.63
C ASP A 56 1.70 -6.84 22.16
N ASP A 57 2.88 -7.13 22.64
CA ASP A 57 3.27 -6.93 24.04
C ASP A 57 4.10 -5.65 24.25
N HIS A 58 4.11 -4.76 23.25
CA HIS A 58 4.92 -3.54 23.17
C HIS A 58 6.43 -3.80 23.20
N PHE A 59 6.86 -4.98 22.84
CA PHE A 59 8.27 -5.28 22.70
C PHE A 59 8.90 -4.42 21.59
N LEU A 60 10.15 -4.02 21.77
CA LEU A 60 10.86 -3.13 20.83
C LEU A 60 10.86 -3.66 19.40
N GLU A 61 10.89 -4.99 19.22
CA GLU A 61 10.85 -5.62 17.89
C GLU A 61 9.54 -5.35 17.14
N TYR A 62 8.40 -5.24 17.82
CA TYR A 62 7.12 -4.93 17.18
C TYR A 62 6.98 -3.46 16.77
N GLY A 63 7.75 -2.57 17.41
CA GLY A 63 7.92 -1.20 16.94
C GLY A 63 8.49 -1.12 15.54
N VAL A 64 9.43 -2.01 15.17
CA VAL A 64 10.03 -2.06 13.83
C VAL A 64 8.97 -2.38 12.76
N TYR A 65 8.06 -3.31 13.01
CA TYR A 65 6.96 -3.60 12.07
C TYR A 65 6.05 -2.39 11.86
N TYR A 66 5.75 -1.65 12.94
CA TYR A 66 4.94 -0.45 12.86
C TYR A 66 5.66 0.68 12.10
N ASP A 67 6.92 0.93 12.41
CA ASP A 67 7.74 1.98 11.79
C ASP A 67 8.03 1.70 10.30
N THR A 68 8.09 0.43 9.90
CA THR A 68 8.27 0.01 8.51
C THR A 68 6.95 -0.18 7.74
N ALA A 69 5.82 0.18 8.35
CA ALA A 69 4.47 0.01 7.80
C ALA A 69 4.11 -1.45 7.44
N ASN A 70 4.75 -2.42 8.09
CA ASN A 70 4.40 -3.85 7.99
C ASN A 70 3.65 -4.32 9.25
N TYR A 71 2.77 -3.48 9.74
CA TYR A 71 1.94 -3.70 10.93
C TYR A 71 0.50 -3.35 10.60
N TYR A 72 -0.40 -4.31 10.70
CA TYR A 72 -1.79 -4.16 10.33
C TYR A 72 -2.69 -4.58 11.49
N SER A 73 -3.69 -3.78 11.81
CA SER A 73 -4.76 -4.16 12.76
C SER A 73 -5.85 -5.01 12.10
N SER A 74 -5.78 -5.19 10.78
CA SER A 74 -6.72 -5.97 9.99
C SER A 74 -5.99 -7.03 9.16
N GLN A 75 -6.42 -8.28 9.30
CA GLN A 75 -5.90 -9.39 8.48
C GLN A 75 -6.17 -9.17 6.99
N THR A 76 -7.36 -8.72 6.63
CA THR A 76 -7.74 -8.45 5.23
C THR A 76 -6.85 -7.39 4.60
N VAL A 77 -6.50 -6.32 5.35
CA VAL A 77 -5.59 -5.29 4.85
C VAL A 77 -4.18 -5.86 4.67
N ALA A 78 -3.70 -6.69 5.60
CA ALA A 78 -2.41 -7.37 5.47
C ALA A 78 -2.35 -8.29 4.24
N GLU A 79 -3.38 -9.12 4.03
CA GLU A 79 -3.50 -10.02 2.87
C GLU A 79 -3.55 -9.26 1.55
N ASN A 80 -4.33 -8.19 1.47
CA ASN A 80 -4.43 -7.35 0.29
C ASN A 80 -3.09 -6.69 -0.06
N ASN A 81 -2.40 -6.14 0.93
CA ASN A 81 -1.08 -5.53 0.72
C ASN A 81 -0.03 -6.58 0.31
N ALA A 82 -0.03 -7.75 0.95
CA ALA A 82 0.87 -8.85 0.58
C ALA A 82 0.69 -9.25 -0.90
N ARG A 83 -0.56 -9.44 -1.35
CA ARG A 83 -0.89 -9.79 -2.72
C ARG A 83 -0.50 -8.68 -3.71
N ALA A 84 -0.80 -7.41 -3.38
CA ALA A 84 -0.43 -6.27 -4.22
C ALA A 84 1.09 -6.12 -4.36
N ASP A 85 1.83 -6.26 -3.27
CA ASP A 85 3.29 -6.19 -3.28
C ASP A 85 3.92 -7.35 -4.05
N GLU A 86 3.34 -8.55 -3.96
CA GLU A 86 3.78 -9.69 -4.75
C GLU A 86 3.64 -9.42 -6.24
N LEU A 87 2.47 -8.96 -6.68
CA LEU A 87 2.25 -8.58 -8.08
C LEU A 87 3.27 -7.54 -8.55
N MET A 88 3.51 -6.49 -7.73
CA MET A 88 4.48 -5.45 -8.08
C MET A 88 5.92 -5.98 -8.17
N ARG A 89 6.30 -6.94 -7.33
CA ARG A 89 7.62 -7.60 -7.42
C ARG A 89 7.72 -8.46 -8.67
N GLN A 90 6.68 -9.23 -9.00
CA GLN A 90 6.62 -10.08 -10.19
C GLN A 90 6.67 -9.25 -11.47
N LEU A 91 5.90 -8.16 -11.56
CA LEU A 91 5.90 -7.26 -12.71
C LEU A 91 7.26 -6.57 -12.91
N ARG A 92 7.93 -6.13 -11.82
CA ARG A 92 9.28 -5.56 -11.92
C ARG A 92 10.29 -6.54 -12.47
N ARG A 93 10.26 -7.79 -11.98
CA ARG A 93 11.12 -8.86 -12.49
C ARG A 93 10.81 -9.14 -13.97
N PHE A 94 9.54 -9.31 -14.31
CA PHE A 94 9.08 -9.55 -15.66
C PHE A 94 9.53 -8.44 -16.63
N ALA A 95 9.37 -7.18 -16.26
CA ALA A 95 9.80 -6.06 -17.08
C ALA A 95 11.31 -6.04 -17.34
N VAL A 96 12.13 -6.52 -16.41
CA VAL A 96 13.58 -6.64 -16.59
C VAL A 96 13.93 -7.85 -17.47
N GLU A 97 13.29 -9.01 -17.26
CA GLU A 97 13.54 -10.26 -17.99
C GLU A 97 13.13 -10.16 -19.47
N HIS A 98 12.13 -9.32 -19.80
CA HIS A 98 11.63 -9.16 -21.19
C HIS A 98 12.06 -7.83 -21.84
N ARG A 99 13.05 -7.18 -21.26
CA ARG A 99 13.58 -5.93 -21.78
C ARG A 99 14.53 -6.20 -22.95
N GLU A 100 14.30 -5.53 -24.07
CA GLU A 100 15.19 -5.52 -25.22
C GLU A 100 16.25 -4.42 -25.12
N ASN A 101 15.86 -3.26 -24.56
CA ASN A 101 16.72 -2.10 -24.43
C ASN A 101 16.68 -1.55 -23.01
N GLU A 102 17.77 -0.94 -22.55
CA GLU A 102 17.76 -0.21 -21.29
C GLU A 102 16.85 1.02 -21.37
N ILE A 103 16.12 1.27 -20.30
CA ILE A 103 15.26 2.46 -20.21
C ILE A 103 16.12 3.66 -19.79
N ASP A 104 16.44 4.55 -20.75
CA ASP A 104 17.06 5.83 -20.48
C ASP A 104 15.97 6.90 -20.26
N TRP A 105 16.01 7.56 -19.10
CA TRP A 105 15.08 8.62 -18.75
C TRP A 105 15.47 10.00 -19.28
N ASN A 106 16.65 10.12 -19.90
CA ASN A 106 17.14 11.35 -20.49
C ASN A 106 16.79 11.48 -21.98
N ASP A 107 16.34 10.40 -22.61
CA ASP A 107 15.97 10.37 -24.02
C ASP A 107 14.45 10.53 -24.22
N ASP A 108 14.04 10.72 -25.47
CA ASP A 108 12.64 10.83 -25.90
C ASP A 108 12.03 9.50 -26.35
N SER A 109 12.66 8.35 -25.99
CA SER A 109 12.06 7.05 -26.24
C SER A 109 10.80 6.86 -25.37
N ARG A 110 9.84 6.13 -25.88
CA ARG A 110 8.60 5.81 -25.16
C ARG A 110 8.89 4.76 -24.09
N LYS A 111 8.34 4.99 -22.89
CA LYS A 111 8.35 4.06 -21.76
C LYS A 111 6.90 3.68 -21.53
N TYR A 112 6.58 2.41 -21.72
CA TYR A 112 5.21 1.91 -21.68
C TYR A 112 4.81 1.50 -20.27
N LEU A 113 3.55 1.71 -19.93
CA LEU A 113 2.99 1.33 -18.64
C LEU A 113 1.58 0.78 -18.81
N ILE A 114 1.17 -0.06 -17.87
CA ILE A 114 -0.16 -0.65 -17.84
C ILE A 114 -1.05 0.21 -16.95
N TYR A 115 -2.26 0.50 -17.42
CA TYR A 115 -3.26 1.21 -16.64
C TYR A 115 -4.66 0.63 -16.87
N ASN A 116 -5.58 1.01 -16.01
CA ASN A 116 -6.99 0.68 -16.13
C ASN A 116 -7.81 1.95 -16.29
N GLU A 117 -8.71 1.98 -17.24
CA GLU A 117 -9.58 3.12 -17.48
C GLU A 117 -10.95 2.90 -16.84
N GLY A 118 -11.29 3.71 -15.82
CA GLY A 118 -12.63 3.76 -15.27
C GLY A 118 -13.04 2.56 -14.41
N ASN A 119 -12.08 1.91 -13.73
CA ASN A 119 -12.35 0.76 -12.85
C ASN A 119 -13.08 -0.39 -13.54
N THR A 120 -12.67 -0.70 -14.76
CA THR A 120 -13.22 -1.78 -15.59
C THR A 120 -12.21 -2.91 -15.73
N ASN A 121 -12.63 -4.05 -16.30
CA ASN A 121 -11.72 -5.15 -16.63
C ASN A 121 -10.86 -4.87 -17.89
N ASN A 122 -10.86 -3.62 -18.37
CA ASN A 122 -10.18 -3.23 -19.59
C ASN A 122 -8.79 -2.66 -19.29
N LEU A 123 -7.80 -3.53 -19.31
CA LEU A 123 -6.39 -3.15 -19.17
C LEU A 123 -5.89 -2.54 -20.48
N LYS A 124 -5.23 -1.42 -20.38
CA LYS A 124 -4.67 -0.66 -21.51
C LYS A 124 -3.19 -0.39 -21.31
N ILE A 125 -2.50 -0.09 -22.40
CA ILE A 125 -1.12 0.35 -22.40
C ILE A 125 -1.11 1.83 -22.78
N ASP A 126 -0.38 2.61 -21.99
CA ASP A 126 -0.05 4.01 -22.27
C ASP A 126 1.47 4.18 -22.29
N TYR A 127 1.95 5.34 -22.62
CA TYR A 127 3.38 5.63 -22.61
C TYR A 127 3.68 7.05 -22.07
N CYS A 128 4.86 7.18 -21.52
CA CYS A 128 5.45 8.48 -21.21
C CYS A 128 6.87 8.55 -21.79
N PHE A 129 7.47 9.74 -21.73
CA PHE A 129 8.82 9.96 -22.24
C PHE A 129 9.82 10.09 -21.08
N ARG A 130 9.87 11.26 -20.43
CA ARG A 130 10.83 11.60 -19.39
C ARG A 130 10.25 11.65 -17.98
N THR A 131 8.94 11.41 -17.83
CA THR A 131 8.25 11.51 -16.54
C THR A 131 8.15 10.14 -15.87
N ARG A 132 8.72 10.03 -14.67
CA ARG A 132 8.53 8.85 -13.81
C ARG A 132 7.38 9.13 -12.84
N HIS A 133 6.47 8.17 -12.74
CA HIS A 133 5.41 8.20 -11.73
C HIS A 133 5.75 7.20 -10.61
N PRO A 134 5.63 7.58 -9.34
CA PRO A 134 5.84 6.65 -8.23
C PRO A 134 4.93 5.43 -8.35
N GLY A 135 5.46 4.25 -8.05
CA GLY A 135 4.69 3.00 -8.10
C GLY A 135 4.48 2.40 -9.47
N CYS A 136 4.72 3.12 -10.58
CA CYS A 136 4.57 2.60 -11.93
C CYS A 136 5.74 1.70 -12.33
N ILE A 137 5.41 0.63 -13.05
CA ILE A 137 6.37 -0.26 -13.69
C ILE A 137 6.37 0.05 -15.18
N TYR A 138 7.56 0.17 -15.74
CA TYR A 138 7.75 0.60 -17.12
C TYR A 138 8.39 -0.52 -17.94
N PHE A 139 7.89 -0.63 -19.17
CA PHE A 139 8.38 -1.53 -20.20
C PHE A 139 9.02 -0.71 -21.32
N ASP A 140 10.06 -1.24 -21.94
CA ASP A 140 10.76 -0.58 -23.07
C ASP A 140 10.00 -0.75 -24.39
N THR A 141 9.16 -1.79 -24.51
CA THR A 141 8.35 -2.07 -25.69
C THR A 141 6.87 -2.26 -25.36
N PRO A 142 5.95 -1.94 -26.28
CA PRO A 142 4.52 -2.22 -26.08
C PRO A 142 4.22 -3.72 -26.10
N GLU A 143 5.06 -4.52 -26.78
CA GLU A 143 4.96 -5.98 -26.83
C GLU A 143 5.23 -6.60 -25.47
N ALA A 144 6.27 -6.14 -24.76
CA ALA A 144 6.56 -6.58 -23.38
C ALA A 144 5.42 -6.20 -22.43
N ALA A 145 4.87 -4.98 -22.54
CA ALA A 145 3.72 -4.56 -21.74
C ALA A 145 2.46 -5.41 -22.04
N LYS A 146 2.22 -5.74 -23.31
CA LYS A 146 1.11 -6.61 -23.70
C LYS A 146 1.26 -8.03 -23.17
N LEU A 147 2.45 -8.59 -23.26
CA LEU A 147 2.75 -9.92 -22.72
C LEU A 147 2.58 -9.94 -21.19
N ALA A 148 2.96 -8.85 -20.49
CA ALA A 148 2.72 -8.71 -19.06
C ALA A 148 1.21 -8.70 -18.74
N ILE A 149 0.39 -7.99 -19.52
CA ILE A 149 -1.07 -8.03 -19.36
C ILE A 149 -1.60 -9.46 -19.54
N GLU A 150 -1.14 -10.18 -20.55
CA GLU A 150 -1.58 -11.56 -20.81
C GLU A 150 -1.15 -12.51 -19.69
N THR A 151 0.07 -12.34 -19.16
CA THR A 151 0.63 -13.19 -18.10
C THR A 151 -0.02 -12.97 -16.74
N PHE A 152 -0.27 -11.70 -16.39
CA PHE A 152 -0.76 -11.31 -15.05
C PHE A 152 -2.20 -10.78 -15.08
N LYS A 153 -2.99 -11.18 -16.07
CA LYS A 153 -4.30 -10.59 -16.34
C LYS A 153 -5.20 -10.51 -15.12
N ASP A 154 -5.40 -11.64 -14.45
CA ASP A 154 -6.36 -11.74 -13.34
C ASP A 154 -5.88 -10.93 -12.12
N GLU A 155 -4.57 -10.96 -11.83
CA GLU A 155 -3.96 -10.18 -10.74
C GLU A 155 -3.99 -8.67 -11.03
N LEU A 156 -3.75 -8.27 -12.28
CA LEU A 156 -3.86 -6.87 -12.68
C LEU A 156 -5.31 -6.37 -12.60
N ILE A 157 -6.28 -7.16 -13.05
CA ILE A 157 -7.70 -6.80 -12.93
C ILE A 157 -8.04 -6.63 -11.45
N TRP A 158 -7.73 -7.62 -10.61
CA TRP A 158 -7.94 -7.53 -9.18
C TRP A 158 -7.29 -6.27 -8.58
N TYR A 159 -6.04 -6.01 -8.91
CA TYR A 159 -5.30 -4.85 -8.39
C TYR A 159 -5.97 -3.52 -8.74
N PHE A 160 -6.45 -3.37 -9.97
CA PHE A 160 -7.06 -2.12 -10.41
C PHE A 160 -8.54 -1.96 -10.00
N THR A 161 -9.25 -3.07 -9.71
CA THR A 161 -10.72 -3.01 -9.50
C THR A 161 -11.16 -3.37 -8.09
N GLU A 162 -10.41 -4.21 -7.38
CA GLU A 162 -10.83 -4.78 -6.10
C GLU A 162 -9.87 -4.46 -4.95
N TYR A 163 -8.59 -4.21 -5.26
CA TYR A 163 -7.59 -3.95 -4.23
C TYR A 163 -7.98 -2.74 -3.37
N LYS A 164 -7.96 -2.95 -2.07
CA LYS A 164 -8.16 -1.93 -1.06
C LYS A 164 -6.99 -1.98 -0.08
N ASP A 165 -6.27 -0.88 0.00
CA ASP A 165 -5.16 -0.68 0.92
C ASP A 165 -5.61 -0.31 2.34
N SER A 166 -6.92 -0.15 2.56
CA SER A 166 -7.53 0.23 3.84
C SER A 166 -8.94 -0.36 4.01
N LEU A 167 -9.48 -0.28 5.23
CA LEU A 167 -10.84 -0.70 5.58
C LEU A 167 -11.92 0.30 5.12
#